data_52c8bd3ed6d9fed0709101c0d5ea962d
#
_entry.id   52c8bd3ed6d9fed0709101c0d5ea962d
#
_cell.length_a   1.000
_cell.length_b   1.000
_cell.length_c   1.000
_cell.angle_alpha   90.00
_cell.angle_beta   90.00
_cell.angle_gamma   90.00
#
_symmetry.space_group_name_H-M   'P 1'
#
loop_
_entity.id
_entity.type
_entity.pdbx_description
1 polymer ?
#
loop_
_entity_poly.entity_id
_entity_poly.type
_entity_poly.pdbx_seq_one_letter_code
_entity_poly.pdbx_strand_id
1 'polypeptide(L)'
;MSAFRRRVQGAIPFQPCLPRRVDTPPAGNGWVHEIKHDGFRILARRQGNRVRLFTRNGYDFTIRFPKIAGAVAALPVRSCVIDGEAIVVNRAGLSVFDLLRYRQHDHAAVLCAF
;
A
#
# COMPACT_ATOMS: atom_id res chain seq x y z
N MET A 1 18.17 5.22 -6.04
CA MET A 1 18.49 6.56 -5.51
C MET A 1 17.73 6.81 -4.23
N SER A 2 18.45 7.14 -3.18
CA SER A 2 17.92 7.39 -1.84
C SER A 2 17.08 8.68 -1.72
N ALA A 3 17.13 9.58 -2.71
CA ALA A 3 16.46 10.89 -2.68
C ALA A 3 14.93 10.82 -2.51
N PHE A 4 14.31 9.68 -2.77
CA PHE A 4 12.86 9.48 -2.66
C PHE A 4 12.41 8.77 -1.38
N ARG A 5 13.34 8.45 -0.50
CA ARG A 5 13.05 7.76 0.78
C ARG A 5 13.13 8.73 1.95
N ARG A 6 12.37 9.78 1.90
CA ARG A 6 12.29 10.67 3.06
C ARG A 6 11.32 10.07 4.08
N ARG A 7 11.84 9.80 5.28
CA ARG A 7 11.00 9.51 6.43
C ARG A 7 10.38 10.81 6.93
N VAL A 8 9.07 10.83 7.04
CA VAL A 8 8.34 11.96 7.59
C VAL A 8 7.90 11.57 8.99
N GLN A 9 8.56 12.16 9.99
CA GLN A 9 8.26 11.85 11.38
C GLN A 9 6.85 12.32 11.74
N GLY A 10 6.08 11.44 12.40
CA GLY A 10 4.73 11.73 12.84
C GLY A 10 3.68 11.77 11.72
N ALA A 11 4.05 11.38 10.48
CA ALA A 11 3.17 11.46 9.33
C ALA A 11 2.26 10.25 9.15
N ILE A 12 2.52 9.14 9.82
CA ILE A 12 1.69 7.93 9.73
C ILE A 12 0.33 8.22 10.37
N PRO A 13 -0.77 8.10 9.61
CA PRO A 13 -2.10 8.48 10.08
C PRO A 13 -2.64 7.56 11.19
N PHE A 14 -2.13 6.35 11.28
CA PHE A 14 -2.47 5.37 12.32
C PHE A 14 -1.42 4.26 12.38
N GLN A 15 -1.44 3.49 13.45
CA GLN A 15 -0.62 2.28 13.56
C GLN A 15 -1.33 1.12 12.83
N PRO A 16 -0.74 0.57 11.76
CA PRO A 16 -1.37 -0.52 11.03
C PRO A 16 -1.39 -1.80 11.87
N CYS A 17 -2.43 -2.59 11.68
CA CYS A 17 -2.47 -3.94 12.21
C CYS A 17 -1.42 -4.79 11.51
N LEU A 18 -0.47 -5.32 12.26
CA LEU A 18 0.59 -6.15 11.70
C LEU A 18 0.21 -7.63 11.77
N PRO A 19 0.40 -8.38 10.68
CA PRO A 19 0.14 -9.81 10.71
C PRO A 19 1.14 -10.54 11.59
N ARG A 20 0.69 -11.62 12.21
CA ARG A 20 1.53 -12.56 12.93
C ARG A 20 1.71 -13.82 12.10
N ARG A 21 2.96 -14.25 11.96
CA ARG A 21 3.26 -15.49 11.28
C ARG A 21 2.80 -16.68 12.11
N VAL A 22 2.12 -17.63 11.48
CA VAL A 22 1.69 -18.89 12.08
C VAL A 22 1.99 -20.03 11.09
N ASP A 23 2.15 -21.25 11.62
CA ASP A 23 2.45 -22.42 10.79
C ASP A 23 1.23 -22.90 9.99
N THR A 24 0.05 -22.79 10.61
CA THR A 24 -1.21 -23.19 9.98
C THR A 24 -2.22 -22.06 10.15
N PRO A 25 -2.89 -21.62 9.06
CA PRO A 25 -3.94 -20.63 9.19
C PRO A 25 -5.06 -21.11 10.10
N PRO A 26 -5.57 -20.26 10.99
CA PRO A 26 -6.72 -20.64 11.81
C PRO A 26 -7.93 -20.94 10.91
N ALA A 27 -8.74 -21.88 11.33
CA ALA A 27 -9.94 -22.29 10.61
C ALA A 27 -11.17 -22.23 11.52
N GLY A 28 -12.36 -22.22 10.96
CA GLY A 28 -13.63 -22.19 11.66
C GLY A 28 -14.48 -20.99 11.32
N ASN A 29 -15.67 -20.89 11.92
CA ASN A 29 -16.70 -19.93 11.54
C ASN A 29 -16.35 -18.46 11.84
N GLY A 30 -15.38 -18.20 12.68
CA GLY A 30 -14.94 -16.83 13.02
C GLY A 30 -13.79 -16.31 12.17
N TRP A 31 -13.37 -17.03 11.13
CA TRP A 31 -12.19 -16.69 10.34
C TRP A 31 -12.54 -16.47 8.88
N VAL A 32 -11.94 -15.42 8.32
CA VAL A 32 -11.97 -15.10 6.88
C VAL A 32 -10.55 -15.21 6.36
N HIS A 33 -10.41 -15.84 5.19
CA HIS A 33 -9.10 -15.99 4.53
C HIS A 33 -9.05 -15.10 3.30
N GLU A 34 -7.95 -14.38 3.16
CA GLU A 34 -7.69 -13.50 2.02
C GLU A 34 -6.41 -13.94 1.33
N ILE A 35 -6.30 -13.61 0.04
CA ILE A 35 -5.06 -13.78 -0.71
C ILE A 35 -4.01 -12.83 -0.13
N LYS A 36 -2.83 -13.37 0.18
CA LYS A 36 -1.69 -12.56 0.58
C LYS A 36 -0.97 -12.07 -0.68
N HIS A 37 -1.13 -10.80 -0.98
CA HIS A 37 -0.41 -10.15 -2.06
C HIS A 37 1.02 -9.80 -1.63
N ASP A 38 1.97 -9.96 -2.53
CA ASP A 38 3.37 -9.57 -2.30
C ASP A 38 3.62 -8.17 -2.84
N GLY A 39 3.81 -7.22 -1.92
CA GLY A 39 4.05 -5.83 -2.25
C GLY A 39 4.54 -5.03 -1.05
N PHE A 40 4.26 -3.73 -1.06
CA PHE A 40 4.56 -2.84 0.06
C PHE A 40 3.29 -2.42 0.77
N ARG A 41 3.28 -2.53 2.10
CA ARG A 41 2.21 -1.95 2.92
C ARG A 41 2.19 -0.44 2.72
N ILE A 42 1.06 0.10 2.35
CA ILE A 42 0.85 1.54 2.11
C ILE A 42 -0.33 2.03 2.92
N LEU A 43 -0.10 3.13 3.63
CA LEU A 43 -1.13 3.90 4.31
C LEU A 43 -1.38 5.16 3.48
N ALA A 44 -2.51 5.23 2.80
CA ALA A 44 -2.89 6.37 1.99
C ALA A 44 -3.73 7.33 2.81
N ARG A 45 -3.37 8.61 2.79
CA ARG A 45 -4.14 9.67 3.43
C ARG A 45 -4.51 10.72 2.41
N ARG A 46 -5.78 11.10 2.41
CA ARG A 46 -6.28 12.24 1.63
C ARG A 46 -6.89 13.28 2.57
N GLN A 47 -6.51 14.52 2.36
CA GLN A 47 -7.08 15.70 3.02
C GLN A 47 -7.34 16.76 1.96
N GLY A 48 -8.59 16.94 1.56
CA GLY A 48 -8.95 17.83 0.44
C GLY A 48 -8.25 17.38 -0.84
N ASN A 49 -7.46 18.26 -1.44
CA ASN A 49 -6.68 17.95 -2.65
C ASN A 49 -5.32 17.31 -2.38
N ARG A 50 -4.99 17.09 -1.12
CA ARG A 50 -3.68 16.60 -0.73
C ARG A 50 -3.72 15.09 -0.49
N VAL A 51 -2.96 14.34 -1.27
CA VAL A 51 -2.77 12.90 -1.13
C VAL A 51 -1.33 12.60 -0.72
N ARG A 52 -1.17 11.73 0.28
CA ARG A 52 0.12 11.20 0.70
C ARG A 52 0.04 9.71 0.87
N LEU A 53 1.06 9.00 0.39
CA LEU A 53 1.22 7.57 0.52
C LEU A 53 2.41 7.28 1.44
N PHE A 54 2.17 6.63 2.56
CA PHE A 54 3.23 6.33 3.53
C PHE A 54 3.47 4.83 3.63
N THR A 55 4.73 4.43 3.77
CA THR A 55 5.06 3.09 4.24
C THR A 55 4.78 2.99 5.75
N ARG A 56 4.73 1.77 6.29
CA ARG A 56 4.53 1.57 7.73
C ARG A 56 5.63 2.20 8.59
N ASN A 57 6.82 2.43 8.02
CA ASN A 57 7.95 3.08 8.70
C ASN A 57 7.99 4.60 8.48
N GLY A 58 6.99 5.19 7.83
CA GLY A 58 6.85 6.61 7.63
C GLY A 58 7.60 7.19 6.43
N TYR A 59 8.05 6.37 5.49
CA TYR A 59 8.58 6.87 4.22
C TYR A 59 7.44 7.32 3.32
N ASP A 60 7.63 8.45 2.66
CA ASP A 60 6.66 8.99 1.69
C ASP A 60 6.94 8.38 0.31
N PHE A 61 5.98 7.64 -0.21
CA PHE A 61 6.03 7.00 -1.53
C PHE A 61 5.03 7.60 -2.51
N THR A 62 4.52 8.80 -2.27
CA THR A 62 3.51 9.43 -3.11
C THR A 62 3.96 9.57 -4.56
N ILE A 63 5.19 10.04 -4.78
CA ILE A 63 5.74 10.22 -6.14
C ILE A 63 6.04 8.88 -6.80
N ARG A 64 6.40 7.89 -6.00
CA ARG A 64 6.75 6.56 -6.50
C ARG A 64 5.56 5.83 -7.14
N PHE A 65 4.35 6.03 -6.60
CA PHE A 65 3.14 5.33 -7.05
C PHE A 65 2.07 6.31 -7.55
N PRO A 66 2.28 6.93 -8.71
CA PRO A 66 1.37 7.96 -9.22
C PRO A 66 -0.03 7.43 -9.53
N LYS A 67 -0.16 6.19 -9.97
CA LYS A 67 -1.45 5.57 -10.25
C LYS A 67 -2.28 5.39 -8.98
N ILE A 68 -1.64 5.00 -7.88
CA ILE A 68 -2.29 4.89 -6.57
C ILE A 68 -2.71 6.28 -6.07
N ALA A 69 -1.79 7.25 -6.12
CA ALA A 69 -2.09 8.62 -5.70
C ALA A 69 -3.25 9.22 -6.49
N GLY A 70 -3.28 9.01 -7.81
CA GLY A 70 -4.38 9.43 -8.68
C GLY A 70 -5.71 8.77 -8.34
N ALA A 71 -5.69 7.47 -8.06
CA ALA A 71 -6.89 6.73 -7.68
C ALA A 71 -7.47 7.22 -6.35
N VAL A 72 -6.62 7.49 -5.36
CA VAL A 72 -7.06 8.06 -4.07
C VAL A 72 -7.63 9.47 -4.25
N ALA A 73 -6.99 10.28 -5.09
CA ALA A 73 -7.48 11.63 -5.41
C ALA A 73 -8.83 11.64 -6.13
N ALA A 74 -9.16 10.57 -6.85
CA ALA A 74 -10.41 10.43 -7.60
C ALA A 74 -11.57 9.90 -6.75
N LEU A 75 -11.33 9.46 -5.52
CA LEU A 75 -12.41 8.98 -4.66
C LEU A 75 -13.41 10.11 -4.35
N PRO A 76 -14.73 9.82 -4.31
CA PRO A 76 -15.76 10.83 -4.07
C PRO A 76 -15.88 11.20 -2.59
N VAL A 77 -14.77 11.52 -1.95
CA VAL A 77 -14.70 11.92 -0.53
C VAL A 77 -13.69 13.05 -0.36
N ARG A 78 -13.86 13.88 0.65
CA ARG A 78 -12.93 14.96 0.96
C ARG A 78 -11.72 14.50 1.76
N SER A 79 -11.92 13.53 2.63
CA SER A 79 -10.86 12.98 3.44
C SER A 79 -11.04 11.49 3.62
N CYS A 80 -9.95 10.77 3.62
CA CYS A 80 -9.94 9.34 3.92
C CYS A 80 -8.55 8.88 4.32
N VAL A 81 -8.54 7.75 4.99
CA VAL A 81 -7.33 6.97 5.26
C VAL A 81 -7.59 5.54 4.80
N ILE A 82 -6.70 5.02 4.00
CA ILE A 82 -6.82 3.67 3.42
C ILE A 82 -5.58 2.88 3.78
N ASP A 83 -5.79 1.70 4.31
CA ASP A 83 -4.75 0.73 4.57
C ASP A 83 -4.79 -0.34 3.49
N GLY A 84 -3.66 -0.63 2.87
CA GLY A 84 -3.60 -1.59 1.78
C GLY A 84 -2.19 -2.04 1.44
N GLU A 85 -2.09 -2.82 0.38
CA GLU A 85 -0.83 -3.31 -0.17
C GLU A 85 -0.66 -2.78 -1.59
N ALA A 86 0.46 -2.07 -1.83
CA ALA A 86 0.83 -1.68 -3.18
C ALA A 86 1.45 -2.87 -3.90
N ILE A 87 0.88 -3.24 -5.03
CA ILE A 87 1.32 -4.41 -5.81
C ILE A 87 1.48 -4.06 -7.28
N VAL A 88 2.33 -4.82 -7.95
CA VAL A 88 2.38 -4.90 -9.41
C VAL A 88 2.06 -6.33 -9.80
N VAL A 89 1.16 -6.51 -10.74
CA VAL A 89 0.77 -7.83 -11.22
C VAL A 89 1.46 -8.14 -12.55
N ASN A 90 1.74 -9.42 -12.76
CA ASN A 90 2.20 -9.91 -14.04
C ASN A 90 1.03 -10.12 -15.03
N ARG A 91 1.31 -10.64 -16.23
CA ARG A 91 0.28 -10.90 -17.24
C ARG A 91 -0.76 -11.93 -16.81
N ALA A 92 -0.43 -12.81 -15.87
CA ALA A 92 -1.34 -13.79 -15.30
C ALA A 92 -2.21 -13.21 -14.16
N GLY A 93 -2.03 -11.92 -13.82
CA GLY A 93 -2.77 -11.28 -12.73
C GLY A 93 -2.23 -11.58 -11.33
N LEU A 94 -1.05 -12.18 -11.22
CA LEU A 94 -0.42 -12.49 -9.94
C LEU A 94 0.49 -11.36 -9.50
N SER A 95 0.44 -11.00 -8.22
CA SER A 95 1.36 -10.02 -7.63
C SER A 95 2.78 -10.60 -7.59
N VAL A 96 3.74 -9.79 -8.06
CA VAL A 96 5.15 -10.16 -8.10
C VAL A 96 5.96 -9.06 -7.43
N PHE A 97 6.55 -9.37 -6.27
CA PHE A 97 7.30 -8.40 -5.49
C PHE A 97 8.52 -7.85 -6.23
N ASP A 98 9.21 -8.66 -7.02
CA ASP A 98 10.37 -8.23 -7.77
C ASP A 98 10.07 -7.12 -8.79
N LEU A 99 8.82 -7.05 -9.28
CA LEU A 99 8.40 -5.95 -10.15
C LEU A 99 8.37 -4.61 -9.41
N LEU A 100 8.17 -4.60 -8.10
CA LEU A 100 8.26 -3.40 -7.26
C LEU A 100 9.68 -3.17 -6.74
N ARG A 101 10.37 -4.23 -6.35
CA ARG A 101 11.69 -4.18 -5.73
C ARG A 101 12.69 -3.37 -6.54
N TYR A 102 12.69 -3.56 -7.86
CA TYR A 102 13.62 -2.90 -8.78
C TYR A 102 13.07 -1.60 -9.38
N ARG A 103 11.91 -1.14 -8.95
CA ARG A 103 11.28 0.14 -9.32
C ARG A 103 10.98 0.36 -10.81
N GLN A 104 11.16 -0.62 -11.65
CA GLN A 104 10.94 -0.50 -13.10
C GLN A 104 9.45 -0.41 -13.46
N HIS A 105 8.57 -0.83 -12.55
CA HIS A 105 7.12 -0.91 -12.78
C HIS A 105 6.31 -0.09 -11.76
N ASP A 106 6.92 0.85 -11.07
CA ASP A 106 6.24 1.67 -10.06
C ASP A 106 5.03 2.41 -10.60
N HIS A 107 5.08 2.82 -11.88
CA HIS A 107 3.97 3.49 -12.57
C HIS A 107 2.73 2.60 -12.76
N ALA A 108 2.90 1.29 -12.70
CA ALA A 108 1.83 0.31 -12.86
C ALA A 108 1.28 -0.20 -11.52
N ALA A 109 1.86 0.22 -10.39
CA ALA A 109 1.43 -0.23 -9.08
C ALA A 109 0.00 0.18 -8.77
N VAL A 110 -0.77 -0.75 -8.22
CA VAL A 110 -2.14 -0.56 -7.74
C VAL A 110 -2.21 -0.86 -6.25
N LEU A 111 -3.24 -0.35 -5.58
CA LEU A 111 -3.46 -0.57 -4.16
C LEU A 111 -4.58 -1.57 -3.95
N CYS A 112 -4.27 -2.66 -3.27
CA CYS A 112 -5.27 -3.58 -2.73
C CYS A 112 -5.61 -3.11 -1.31
N ALA A 113 -6.77 -2.49 -1.13
CA ALA A 113 -7.23 -2.02 0.17
C ALA A 113 -7.75 -3.18 1.02
N PHE A 114 -7.49 -3.09 2.29
CA PHE A 114 -8.01 -4.04 3.27
C PHE A 114 -9.37 -3.62 3.83
#